data_163bb60aab3774abacb440581aaa0daa
#
_entry.id   163bb60aab3774abacb440581aaa0daa
#
_cell.length_a   1.000
_cell.length_b   1.000
_cell.length_c   1.000
_cell.angle_alpha   90.00
_cell.angle_beta   90.00
_cell.angle_gamma   90.00
#
_symmetry.space_group_name_H-M   'P 1'
#
loop_
_entity.id
_entity.type
_entity.pdbx_description
1 polymer ?
#
loop_
_entity_poly.entity_id
_entity_poly.type
_entity_poly.pdbx_seq_one_letter_code
_entity_poly.pdbx_strand_id
1 'polypeptide(L)'
;MTAGEKIGAALAKAVKSAAAEWKKGEQAPVMYRTNLRDVPKVDGLKRDAGWVDMQVQFLIDKKSAGANHVVGWTVLKPGARHVNHRQHNCDEFFIVLKGKGMIYTDHGDKPSSEGDVVYSPRGCWHGFNNTSTEDVVLVWGWMGAGSIEDSGYEVHPESNK
;
A
#
# COMPACT_ATOMS: atom_id res chain seq x y z
N MET A 1 -12.12 -41.95 1.30
CA MET A 1 -11.59 -40.57 1.39
C MET A 1 -12.73 -39.59 1.34
N THR A 2 -12.85 -38.77 2.35
CA THR A 2 -13.82 -37.67 2.44
C THR A 2 -13.46 -36.55 1.44
N ALA A 3 -14.39 -35.65 1.16
CA ALA A 3 -14.13 -34.49 0.31
C ALA A 3 -12.97 -33.62 0.87
N GLY A 4 -12.86 -33.49 2.19
CA GLY A 4 -11.77 -32.75 2.85
C GLY A 4 -10.39 -33.39 2.64
N GLU A 5 -10.31 -34.70 2.70
CA GLU A 5 -9.07 -35.45 2.43
C GLU A 5 -8.60 -35.31 0.97
N LYS A 6 -9.54 -35.27 0.03
CA LYS A 6 -9.24 -35.06 -1.40
C LYS A 6 -8.73 -33.63 -1.67
N ILE A 7 -9.31 -32.61 -1.02
CA ILE A 7 -8.86 -31.21 -1.13
C ILE A 7 -7.47 -31.06 -0.51
N GLY A 8 -7.23 -31.64 0.67
CA GLY A 8 -5.93 -31.60 1.33
C GLY A 8 -4.84 -32.29 0.49
N ALA A 9 -5.13 -33.43 -0.11
CA ALA A 9 -4.19 -34.13 -0.99
C ALA A 9 -3.91 -33.36 -2.29
N ALA A 10 -4.91 -32.71 -2.88
CA ALA A 10 -4.75 -31.87 -4.06
C ALA A 10 -3.90 -30.62 -3.76
N LEU A 11 -4.14 -29.97 -2.62
CA LEU A 11 -3.37 -28.82 -2.15
C LEU A 11 -1.91 -29.18 -1.86
N ALA A 12 -1.68 -30.32 -1.17
CA ALA A 12 -0.32 -30.82 -0.90
C ALA A 12 0.44 -31.16 -2.18
N LYS A 13 -0.25 -31.73 -3.20
CA LYS A 13 0.32 -32.00 -4.51
C LYS A 13 0.67 -30.70 -5.25
N ALA A 14 -0.22 -29.69 -5.22
CA ALA A 14 0.02 -28.40 -5.85
C ALA A 14 1.21 -27.66 -5.20
N VAL A 15 1.31 -27.65 -3.87
CA VAL A 15 2.44 -27.07 -3.14
C VAL A 15 3.76 -27.80 -3.46
N LYS A 16 3.75 -29.13 -3.51
CA LYS A 16 4.94 -29.90 -3.92
C LYS A 16 5.33 -29.67 -5.38
N SER A 17 4.36 -29.49 -6.28
CA SER A 17 4.62 -29.16 -7.68
C SER A 17 5.24 -27.77 -7.80
N ALA A 18 4.68 -26.76 -7.13
CA ALA A 18 5.26 -25.42 -7.10
C ALA A 18 6.68 -25.38 -6.51
N ALA A 19 6.94 -26.16 -5.46
CA ALA A 19 8.28 -26.27 -4.87
C ALA A 19 9.29 -27.05 -5.74
N ALA A 20 8.82 -27.90 -6.66
CA ALA A 20 9.69 -28.70 -7.54
C ALA A 20 10.11 -27.97 -8.82
N GLU A 21 9.52 -26.81 -9.13
CA GLU A 21 9.79 -26.03 -10.36
C GLU A 21 10.97 -25.07 -10.26
N TRP A 22 11.70 -25.03 -9.12
CA TRP A 22 12.95 -24.27 -9.03
C TRP A 22 13.99 -24.89 -9.93
N LYS A 23 14.34 -24.18 -11.00
CA LYS A 23 15.40 -24.63 -11.90
C LYS A 23 16.73 -24.65 -11.16
N LYS A 24 17.51 -25.71 -11.39
CA LYS A 24 18.84 -25.87 -10.82
C LYS A 24 19.71 -24.67 -11.23
N GLY A 25 19.99 -23.74 -10.28
CA GLY A 25 20.74 -22.50 -10.52
C GLY A 25 19.95 -21.22 -10.19
N GLU A 26 18.65 -21.30 -9.91
CA GLU A 26 17.90 -20.14 -9.37
C GLU A 26 18.16 -20.02 -7.87
N GLN A 27 18.39 -18.80 -7.41
CA GLN A 27 18.55 -18.54 -5.98
C GLN A 27 17.21 -18.80 -5.27
N ALA A 28 17.22 -19.62 -4.21
CA ALA A 28 16.02 -19.86 -3.41
C ALA A 28 15.46 -18.53 -2.87
N PRO A 29 14.12 -18.35 -2.80
CA PRO A 29 13.54 -17.15 -2.27
C PRO A 29 13.96 -16.96 -0.81
N VAL A 30 14.45 -15.77 -0.51
CA VAL A 30 14.87 -15.39 0.84
C VAL A 30 13.77 -14.54 1.44
N MET A 31 13.35 -14.87 2.66
CA MET A 31 12.38 -14.06 3.41
C MET A 31 13.00 -12.71 3.75
N TYR A 32 12.38 -11.62 3.30
CA TYR A 32 12.71 -10.28 3.72
C TYR A 32 12.05 -9.95 5.06
N ARG A 33 12.80 -9.38 5.98
CA ARG A 33 12.32 -8.91 7.29
C ARG A 33 12.89 -7.52 7.57
N THR A 34 12.03 -6.60 7.95
CA THR A 34 12.42 -5.29 8.44
C THR A 34 11.66 -4.93 9.72
N ASN A 35 12.07 -3.86 10.37
CA ASN A 35 11.34 -3.26 11.48
C ASN A 35 11.05 -1.80 11.13
N LEU A 36 9.85 -1.33 11.45
CA LEU A 36 9.42 0.04 11.18
C LEU A 36 10.42 1.10 11.69
N ARG A 37 11.09 0.84 12.81
CA ARG A 37 12.10 1.74 13.41
C ARG A 37 13.37 1.85 12.56
N ASP A 38 13.66 0.84 11.77
CA ASP A 38 14.90 0.74 10.98
C ASP A 38 14.72 1.30 9.56
N VAL A 39 13.47 1.55 9.12
CA VAL A 39 13.16 2.10 7.81
C VAL A 39 13.19 3.62 7.86
N PRO A 40 13.98 4.29 7.01
CA PRO A 40 14.02 5.75 6.97
C PRO A 40 12.65 6.36 6.69
N LYS A 41 12.33 7.45 7.38
CA LYS A 41 11.21 8.30 7.01
C LYS A 41 11.57 9.10 5.79
N VAL A 42 10.66 9.14 4.83
CA VAL A 42 10.77 10.03 3.67
C VAL A 42 10.12 11.34 4.06
N ASP A 43 10.95 12.31 4.49
CA ASP A 43 10.51 13.66 4.80
C ASP A 43 10.51 14.50 3.51
N GLY A 44 9.53 15.41 3.38
CA GLY A 44 9.54 16.42 2.33
C GLY A 44 9.13 15.91 0.95
N LEU A 45 8.32 14.88 0.89
CA LEU A 45 7.56 14.60 -0.33
C LEU A 45 6.78 15.89 -0.63
N LYS A 46 7.12 16.52 -1.76
CA LYS A 46 6.80 17.90 -2.07
C LYS A 46 5.29 18.11 -2.14
N ARG A 47 4.83 19.30 -1.75
CA ARG A 47 3.41 19.71 -1.90
C ARG A 47 2.90 19.53 -3.32
N ASP A 48 3.73 19.78 -4.31
CA ASP A 48 3.47 19.57 -5.75
C ASP A 48 3.28 18.09 -6.12
N ALA A 49 3.81 17.15 -5.32
CA ALA A 49 3.52 15.72 -5.45
C ALA A 49 2.30 15.26 -4.62
N GLY A 50 1.54 16.19 -4.05
CA GLY A 50 0.30 15.86 -3.35
C GLY A 50 0.43 15.36 -1.91
N TRP A 51 1.61 15.52 -1.29
CA TRP A 51 1.92 15.01 0.04
C TRP A 51 2.14 16.19 1.00
N VAL A 52 1.16 16.50 1.82
CA VAL A 52 1.18 17.67 2.71
C VAL A 52 1.33 17.21 4.15
N ASP A 53 2.46 17.55 4.77
CA ASP A 53 2.77 17.31 6.20
C ASP A 53 2.64 15.82 6.62
N MET A 54 2.96 14.91 5.70
CA MET A 54 2.92 13.46 5.90
C MET A 54 4.33 12.92 6.16
N GLN A 55 4.42 11.94 7.05
CA GLN A 55 5.60 11.09 7.20
C GLN A 55 5.33 9.74 6.56
N VAL A 56 6.15 9.33 5.62
CA VAL A 56 6.00 8.09 4.86
C VAL A 56 7.23 7.21 5.03
N GLN A 57 7.01 5.91 5.14
CA GLN A 57 8.06 4.89 5.17
C GLN A 57 7.68 3.78 4.20
N PHE A 58 8.57 3.44 3.29
CA PHE A 58 8.44 2.30 2.38
C PHE A 58 9.04 1.08 3.05
N LEU A 59 8.19 0.20 3.60
CA LEU A 59 8.63 -0.96 4.39
C LEU A 59 9.09 -2.12 3.52
N ILE A 60 8.38 -2.34 2.42
CA ILE A 60 8.68 -3.35 1.39
C ILE A 60 8.52 -2.66 0.05
N ASP A 61 9.51 -2.76 -0.81
CA ASP A 61 9.50 -2.23 -2.16
C ASP A 61 10.49 -2.99 -3.07
N LYS A 62 10.58 -2.57 -4.32
CA LYS A 62 11.52 -3.12 -5.30
C LYS A 62 12.98 -2.97 -4.85
N LYS A 63 13.31 -1.84 -4.23
CA LYS A 63 14.69 -1.53 -3.80
C LYS A 63 15.09 -2.36 -2.58
N SER A 64 14.23 -2.48 -1.58
CA SER A 64 14.53 -3.15 -0.31
C SER A 64 14.42 -4.68 -0.40
N ALA A 65 13.44 -5.18 -1.15
CA ALA A 65 13.07 -6.61 -1.16
C ALA A 65 12.99 -7.23 -2.57
N GLY A 66 13.25 -6.47 -3.64
CA GLY A 66 13.02 -6.94 -5.01
C GLY A 66 11.54 -7.18 -5.35
N ALA A 67 10.63 -6.58 -4.57
CA ALA A 67 9.20 -6.85 -4.69
C ALA A 67 8.56 -6.08 -5.86
N ASN A 68 7.53 -6.67 -6.46
CA ASN A 68 6.66 -6.03 -7.45
C ASN A 68 5.41 -5.40 -6.82
N HIS A 69 5.48 -5.10 -5.53
CA HIS A 69 4.46 -4.44 -4.73
C HIS A 69 5.14 -3.55 -3.70
N VAL A 70 4.38 -2.66 -3.10
CA VAL A 70 4.83 -1.81 -2.00
C VAL A 70 3.98 -2.09 -0.77
N VAL A 71 4.61 -2.09 0.39
CA VAL A 71 3.94 -1.94 1.69
C VAL A 71 4.53 -0.71 2.35
N GLY A 72 3.67 0.22 2.74
CA GLY A 72 4.05 1.48 3.34
C GLY A 72 3.38 1.74 4.68
N TRP A 73 3.96 2.67 5.39
CA TRP A 73 3.47 3.21 6.64
C TRP A 73 3.43 4.73 6.53
N THR A 74 2.33 5.33 6.96
CA THR A 74 2.16 6.78 6.93
C THR A 74 1.60 7.28 8.23
N VAL A 75 2.15 8.41 8.69
CA VAL A 75 1.58 9.21 9.78
C VAL A 75 1.18 10.57 9.21
N LEU A 76 -0.11 10.88 9.31
CA LEU A 76 -0.66 12.18 8.95
C LEU A 76 -0.88 12.99 10.22
N LYS A 77 -0.20 14.12 10.34
CA LYS A 77 -0.44 15.10 11.43
C LYS A 77 -1.82 15.76 11.29
N PRO A 78 -2.35 16.40 12.34
CA PRO A 78 -3.56 17.21 12.21
C PRO A 78 -3.47 18.20 11.03
N GLY A 79 -4.45 18.16 10.12
CA GLY A 79 -4.47 18.96 8.90
C GLY A 79 -3.60 18.45 7.75
N ALA A 80 -2.80 17.39 7.96
CA ALA A 80 -2.03 16.75 6.90
C ALA A 80 -2.95 16.04 5.91
N ARG A 81 -2.51 15.96 4.67
CA ARG A 81 -3.30 15.34 3.60
C ARG A 81 -2.43 14.68 2.54
N HIS A 82 -2.89 13.56 2.04
CA HIS A 82 -2.55 13.03 0.75
C HIS A 82 -3.63 13.48 -0.22
N VAL A 83 -3.30 14.41 -1.10
CA VAL A 83 -4.28 15.02 -2.01
C VAL A 83 -4.83 13.97 -2.97
N ASN A 84 -5.91 14.32 -3.67
CA ASN A 84 -6.54 13.43 -4.64
C ASN A 84 -5.54 13.04 -5.74
N HIS A 85 -5.34 11.75 -5.92
CA HIS A 85 -4.36 11.14 -6.83
C HIS A 85 -4.88 9.79 -7.32
N ARG A 86 -4.19 9.20 -8.28
CA ARG A 86 -4.43 7.83 -8.75
C ARG A 86 -3.15 7.15 -9.15
N GLN A 87 -3.18 5.82 -9.25
CA GLN A 87 -2.13 5.02 -9.88
C GLN A 87 -2.71 4.35 -11.13
N HIS A 88 -1.98 4.41 -12.25
CA HIS A 88 -2.41 3.80 -13.51
C HIS A 88 -2.06 2.31 -13.59
N ASN A 89 -1.01 1.88 -12.90
CA ASN A 89 -0.41 0.57 -13.11
C ASN A 89 -0.60 -0.40 -11.94
N CYS A 90 -1.14 0.05 -10.82
CA CYS A 90 -1.37 -0.79 -9.64
C CYS A 90 -2.66 -0.43 -8.94
N ASP A 91 -3.17 -1.38 -8.18
CA ASP A 91 -4.25 -1.15 -7.24
C ASP A 91 -3.64 -0.71 -5.89
N GLU A 92 -4.39 0.06 -5.10
CA GLU A 92 -3.97 0.46 -3.75
C GLU A 92 -4.97 -0.02 -2.71
N PHE A 93 -4.46 -0.40 -1.55
CA PHE A 93 -5.27 -0.53 -0.35
C PHE A 93 -4.66 0.31 0.78
N PHE A 94 -5.48 0.71 1.73
CA PHE A 94 -4.99 1.18 3.01
C PHE A 94 -5.90 0.74 4.16
N ILE A 95 -5.30 0.68 5.35
CA ILE A 95 -5.95 0.32 6.61
C ILE A 95 -5.69 1.45 7.59
N VAL A 96 -6.74 2.00 8.18
CA VAL A 96 -6.62 3.00 9.25
C VAL A 96 -6.32 2.27 10.55
N LEU A 97 -5.09 2.36 11.02
CA LEU A 97 -4.66 1.73 12.27
C LEU A 97 -4.96 2.58 13.50
N LYS A 98 -5.05 3.91 13.30
CA LYS A 98 -5.33 4.87 14.37
C LYS A 98 -5.91 6.14 13.80
N GLY A 99 -6.84 6.76 14.55
CA GLY A 99 -7.38 8.06 14.23
C GLY A 99 -8.55 8.03 13.27
N LYS A 100 -8.90 9.18 12.72
CA LYS A 100 -10.03 9.38 11.81
C LYS A 100 -9.79 10.54 10.85
N GLY A 101 -10.46 10.52 9.70
CA GLY A 101 -10.35 11.56 8.69
C GLY A 101 -11.40 11.41 7.60
N MET A 102 -11.08 11.97 6.43
CA MET A 102 -11.93 11.91 5.24
C MET A 102 -11.18 11.28 4.08
N ILE A 103 -11.80 10.32 3.42
CA ILE A 103 -11.33 9.77 2.15
C ILE A 103 -11.95 10.58 1.02
N TYR A 104 -11.13 11.05 0.10
CA TYR A 104 -11.58 11.64 -1.16
C TYR A 104 -11.87 10.54 -2.17
N THR A 105 -12.98 10.65 -2.89
CA THR A 105 -13.33 9.75 -3.99
C THR A 105 -14.06 10.50 -5.09
N ASP A 106 -14.10 9.95 -6.31
CA ASP A 106 -14.88 10.48 -7.42
C ASP A 106 -16.40 10.51 -7.14
N HIS A 107 -16.84 9.78 -6.12
CA HIS A 107 -18.26 9.68 -5.72
C HIS A 107 -18.57 10.46 -4.44
N GLY A 108 -17.73 11.44 -4.11
CA GLY A 108 -17.82 12.27 -2.91
C GLY A 108 -17.03 11.73 -1.74
N ASP A 109 -16.75 12.61 -0.81
CA ASP A 109 -15.93 12.32 0.35
C ASP A 109 -16.64 11.41 1.34
N LYS A 110 -15.91 10.51 1.96
CA LYS A 110 -16.40 9.56 2.95
C LYS A 110 -15.64 9.69 4.25
N PRO A 111 -16.32 9.73 5.41
CA PRO A 111 -15.64 9.64 6.69
C PRO A 111 -14.96 8.28 6.83
N SER A 112 -13.79 8.28 7.47
CA SER A 112 -13.01 7.07 7.76
C SER A 112 -12.44 7.14 9.17
N SER A 113 -12.32 5.97 9.80
CA SER A 113 -11.88 5.82 11.17
C SER A 113 -11.06 4.54 11.38
N GLU A 114 -10.50 4.39 12.56
CA GLU A 114 -9.76 3.20 12.96
C GLU A 114 -10.53 1.91 12.66
N GLY A 115 -9.84 0.95 12.04
CA GLY A 115 -10.38 -0.32 11.59
C GLY A 115 -10.90 -0.33 10.15
N ASP A 116 -11.06 0.84 9.50
CA ASP A 116 -11.49 0.87 8.11
C ASP A 116 -10.40 0.32 7.19
N VAL A 117 -10.86 -0.48 6.22
CA VAL A 117 -10.05 -1.04 5.14
C VAL A 117 -10.59 -0.52 3.83
N VAL A 118 -9.75 0.12 3.06
CA VAL A 118 -10.09 0.75 1.78
C VAL A 118 -9.32 0.09 0.67
N TYR A 119 -10.00 -0.19 -0.43
CA TYR A 119 -9.41 -0.68 -1.66
C TYR A 119 -9.73 0.29 -2.81
N SER A 120 -8.70 0.75 -3.48
CA SER A 120 -8.76 1.64 -4.63
C SER A 120 -8.24 0.90 -5.86
N PRO A 121 -9.10 0.54 -6.82
CA PRO A 121 -8.65 -0.02 -8.10
C PRO A 121 -7.77 0.99 -8.84
N ARG A 122 -6.86 0.48 -9.66
CA ARG A 122 -6.04 1.33 -10.55
C ARG A 122 -6.90 2.29 -11.37
N GLY A 123 -6.43 3.51 -11.51
CA GLY A 123 -7.14 4.58 -12.22
C GLY A 123 -8.22 5.28 -11.41
N CYS A 124 -8.60 4.78 -10.25
CA CYS A 124 -9.57 5.42 -9.36
C CYS A 124 -8.92 6.59 -8.61
N TRP A 125 -9.52 7.76 -8.67
CA TRP A 125 -9.09 8.92 -7.90
C TRP A 125 -9.41 8.74 -6.43
N HIS A 126 -8.43 8.96 -5.57
CA HIS A 126 -8.58 8.85 -4.12
C HIS A 126 -7.55 9.71 -3.39
N GLY A 127 -7.77 9.88 -2.10
CA GLY A 127 -6.88 10.62 -1.21
C GLY A 127 -7.36 10.50 0.22
N PHE A 128 -6.59 11.06 1.16
CA PHE A 128 -6.93 11.06 2.58
C PHE A 128 -6.59 12.40 3.23
N ASN A 129 -7.51 12.93 4.02
CA ASN A 129 -7.32 14.14 4.81
C ASN A 129 -7.51 13.84 6.30
N ASN A 130 -6.50 14.15 7.11
CA ASN A 130 -6.65 14.14 8.55
C ASN A 130 -7.38 15.41 9.00
N THR A 131 -8.68 15.31 9.16
CA THR A 131 -9.56 16.41 9.65
C THR A 131 -9.68 16.43 11.17
N SER A 132 -8.95 15.57 11.86
CA SER A 132 -8.98 15.47 13.33
C SER A 132 -7.86 16.28 13.99
N THR A 133 -7.86 16.29 15.32
CA THR A 133 -6.83 16.95 16.15
C THR A 133 -5.72 15.97 16.59
N GLU A 134 -5.78 14.72 16.16
CA GLU A 134 -4.82 13.67 16.50
C GLU A 134 -4.12 13.14 15.24
N ASP A 135 -3.00 12.46 15.43
CA ASP A 135 -2.31 11.76 14.35
C ASP A 135 -3.18 10.63 13.80
N VAL A 136 -3.24 10.53 12.48
CA VAL A 136 -3.77 9.36 11.77
C VAL A 136 -2.61 8.47 11.33
N VAL A 137 -2.76 7.17 11.54
CA VAL A 137 -1.77 6.17 11.13
C VAL A 137 -2.39 5.22 10.13
N LEU A 138 -1.74 5.09 8.98
CA LEU A 138 -2.14 4.19 7.90
C LEU A 138 -1.06 3.16 7.63
N VAL A 139 -1.47 1.91 7.39
CA VAL A 139 -0.72 0.94 6.59
C VAL A 139 -1.36 0.89 5.22
N TRP A 140 -0.55 0.93 4.18
CA TRP A 140 -1.02 0.93 2.80
C TRP A 140 -0.13 0.08 1.91
N GLY A 141 -0.58 -0.23 0.72
CA GLY A 141 0.22 -0.96 -0.25
C GLY A 141 -0.26 -0.81 -1.67
N TRP A 142 0.69 -0.87 -2.59
CA TRP A 142 0.46 -0.96 -4.02
C TRP A 142 0.62 -2.41 -4.47
N MET A 143 -0.36 -2.92 -5.18
CA MET A 143 -0.37 -4.28 -5.72
C MET A 143 -0.14 -4.22 -7.22
N GLY A 144 1.04 -4.67 -7.67
CA GLY A 144 1.44 -4.67 -9.08
C GLY A 144 2.50 -3.64 -9.45
N ALA A 145 2.95 -2.79 -8.52
CA ALA A 145 4.06 -1.86 -8.72
C ALA A 145 4.99 -1.88 -7.52
N GLY A 146 6.29 -1.97 -7.75
CA GLY A 146 7.32 -2.04 -6.71
C GLY A 146 7.95 -0.70 -6.35
N SER A 147 7.56 0.38 -7.01
CA SER A 147 8.06 1.74 -6.77
C SER A 147 7.05 2.80 -7.21
N ILE A 148 7.31 4.08 -6.85
CA ILE A 148 6.50 5.22 -7.32
C ILE A 148 6.54 5.31 -8.84
N GLU A 149 7.72 5.16 -9.44
CA GLU A 149 7.92 5.24 -10.88
C GLU A 149 7.15 4.14 -11.62
N ASP A 150 7.13 2.93 -11.06
CA ASP A 150 6.41 1.80 -11.64
C ASP A 150 4.87 1.95 -11.49
N SER A 151 4.40 2.70 -10.48
CA SER A 151 2.97 2.81 -10.14
C SER A 151 2.15 3.63 -11.14
N GLY A 152 2.78 4.52 -11.88
CA GLY A 152 2.08 5.49 -12.72
C GLY A 152 1.30 6.52 -11.88
N TYR A 153 1.89 6.96 -10.77
CA TYR A 153 1.31 7.94 -9.85
C TYR A 153 1.02 9.28 -10.55
N GLU A 154 -0.20 9.77 -10.38
CA GLU A 154 -0.68 11.04 -10.95
C GLU A 154 -1.51 11.81 -9.91
N VAL A 155 -1.19 13.08 -9.71
CA VAL A 155 -1.97 14.00 -8.85
C VAL A 155 -3.12 14.59 -9.65
N HIS A 156 -4.30 14.68 -9.04
CA HIS A 156 -5.46 15.28 -9.68
C HIS A 156 -5.20 16.77 -10.00
N PRO A 157 -5.47 17.23 -11.23
CA PRO A 157 -5.13 18.60 -11.67
C PRO A 157 -5.72 19.73 -10.80
N GLU A 158 -6.85 19.47 -10.13
CA GLU A 158 -7.52 20.44 -9.27
C GLU A 158 -7.09 20.40 -7.81
N SER A 159 -6.27 19.43 -7.41
CA SER A 159 -5.86 19.25 -6.00
C SER A 159 -4.90 20.31 -5.49
N ASN A 160 -4.28 21.07 -6.37
CA ASN A 160 -3.28 22.11 -6.05
C ASN A 160 -3.83 23.54 -6.17
N LYS A 161 -5.16 23.68 -6.31
CA LYS A 161 -5.85 24.99 -6.37
C LYS A 161 -6.30 25.48 -5.00
#